data_a69ede7cb73807a38081b665ccc70b01
#
_entry.id   a69ede7cb73807a38081b665ccc70b01
#
_cell.length_a   1.000
_cell.length_b   1.000
_cell.length_c   1.000
_cell.angle_alpha   90.00
_cell.angle_beta   90.00
_cell.angle_gamma   90.00
#
_symmetry.space_group_name_H-M   'P 1'
#
loop_
_entity.id
_entity.type
_entity.pdbx_description
1 polymer ?
#
loop_
_entity_poly.entity_id
_entity_poly.type
_entity_poly.pdbx_seq_one_letter_code
_entity_poly.pdbx_strand_id
1 'polypeptide(L)'
;MTNSEQKAPGVGLLTVLLGAVAAGPILLYGLSATSDSIIAELGISEAQFGLLATACFGCAAVGNATLGRLADRHSDLSLMAFIFVLSALALLLVVVPAGFGMLLLAASLAGIAQSFPNGVTNRILLERVPTAKRIGWVGVKQSGVQVSQLVASLAFPVLAIGIGWRGAALAVAIIPLLLLVMTWQALRTTPLLPMANPVGGTTAEADAPDTNATTDSGDATVPAEATDRSPTRPARHPGMVWALAAFGLLNGVGVQATNVYMPLFAVRELDFSLVLGGTTAALAGVVGVIGRVSWARRMAKGASGLHLLLILALIALLGAGLFLTAGTFRWSVLLWIAVALHGISALGVSVVLMSALMRVIPASSMVSASGIVTAGMFFGFALGPVGMGLLVSSVGGFPLGWIAVGITYLLCTLLALVLLRANSRSRQ
;
A
#
# COMPACT_ATOMS: atom_id res chain seq x y z
N MET A 1 34.58 -25.93 9.00
CA MET A 1 33.62 -25.72 7.89
C MET A 1 33.48 -24.23 7.72
N THR A 2 34.03 -23.69 6.66
CA THR A 2 34.15 -22.27 6.36
C THR A 2 32.79 -21.64 6.18
N ASN A 3 32.47 -20.64 7.01
CA ASN A 3 31.39 -19.67 6.78
C ASN A 3 31.69 -19.00 5.43
N SER A 4 31.14 -19.53 4.34
CA SER A 4 31.10 -18.80 3.10
C SER A 4 30.23 -17.58 3.36
N GLU A 5 30.81 -16.40 3.48
CA GLU A 5 30.12 -15.11 3.51
C GLU A 5 29.15 -15.08 2.33
N GLN A 6 27.89 -15.36 2.62
CA GLN A 6 26.83 -15.27 1.61
C GLN A 6 26.77 -13.82 1.16
N LYS A 7 27.34 -13.59 -0.03
CA LYS A 7 27.40 -12.26 -0.67
C LYS A 7 25.97 -11.68 -0.66
N ALA A 8 25.81 -10.58 0.06
CA ALA A 8 24.50 -9.93 0.17
C ALA A 8 23.97 -9.61 -1.21
N PRO A 9 22.66 -9.81 -1.47
CA PRO A 9 22.06 -9.42 -2.75
C PRO A 9 22.37 -7.96 -3.05
N GLY A 10 22.68 -7.66 -4.31
CA GLY A 10 23.10 -6.33 -4.73
C GLY A 10 21.96 -5.28 -4.60
N VAL A 11 22.34 -4.01 -4.62
CA VAL A 11 21.41 -2.86 -4.64
C VAL A 11 20.38 -2.98 -5.77
N GLY A 12 20.75 -3.59 -6.91
CA GLY A 12 19.85 -3.81 -8.05
C GLY A 12 18.61 -4.61 -7.71
N LEU A 13 18.70 -5.66 -6.88
CA LEU A 13 17.51 -6.40 -6.44
C LEU A 13 16.61 -5.53 -5.56
N LEU A 14 17.17 -4.76 -4.64
CA LEU A 14 16.38 -3.85 -3.78
C LEU A 14 15.65 -2.79 -4.61
N THR A 15 16.31 -2.20 -5.61
CA THR A 15 15.74 -1.23 -6.55
C THR A 15 14.55 -1.83 -7.31
N VAL A 16 14.68 -3.05 -7.81
CA VAL A 16 13.61 -3.75 -8.51
C VAL A 16 12.43 -4.05 -7.60
N LEU A 17 12.66 -4.49 -6.36
CA LEU A 17 11.61 -4.76 -5.39
C LEU A 17 10.85 -3.48 -4.98
N LEU A 18 11.57 -2.37 -4.77
CA LEU A 18 10.99 -1.06 -4.53
C LEU A 18 10.20 -0.59 -5.76
N GLY A 19 10.79 -0.72 -6.95
CA GLY A 19 10.20 -0.36 -8.23
C GLY A 19 8.90 -1.11 -8.52
N ALA A 20 8.81 -2.38 -8.15
CA ALA A 20 7.59 -3.17 -8.32
C ALA A 20 6.41 -2.59 -7.51
N VAL A 21 6.67 -2.12 -6.30
CA VAL A 21 5.66 -1.46 -5.46
C VAL A 21 5.33 -0.04 -5.97
N ALA A 22 6.30 0.62 -6.63
CA ALA A 22 6.15 1.97 -7.17
C ALA A 22 5.45 2.03 -8.53
N ALA A 23 5.60 1.02 -9.38
CA ALA A 23 5.24 1.08 -10.79
C ALA A 23 3.75 1.32 -11.06
N GLY A 24 2.86 0.63 -10.35
CA GLY A 24 1.42 0.81 -10.53
C GLY A 24 0.91 2.19 -10.10
N PRO A 25 1.27 2.70 -8.91
CA PRO A 25 0.84 4.01 -8.44
C PRO A 25 1.31 5.21 -9.27
N ILE A 26 2.40 5.08 -10.05
CA ILE A 26 3.03 6.19 -10.76
C ILE A 26 2.08 6.91 -11.71
N LEU A 27 1.19 6.15 -12.39
CA LEU A 27 0.18 6.72 -13.27
C LEU A 27 -0.78 7.63 -12.50
N LEU A 28 -1.37 7.13 -11.42
CA LEU A 28 -2.39 7.88 -10.69
C LEU A 28 -1.84 9.16 -10.08
N TYR A 29 -0.63 9.12 -9.49
CA TYR A 29 -0.01 10.31 -8.93
C TYR A 29 0.42 11.31 -10.02
N GLY A 30 0.83 10.83 -11.19
CA GLY A 30 1.13 11.69 -12.35
C GLY A 30 -0.12 12.40 -12.85
N LEU A 31 -1.22 11.67 -13.07
CA LEU A 31 -2.50 12.24 -13.48
C LEU A 31 -3.01 13.23 -12.43
N SER A 32 -2.90 12.89 -11.13
CA SER A 32 -3.30 13.80 -10.05
C SER A 32 -2.52 15.12 -10.07
N ALA A 33 -1.20 15.06 -10.30
CA ALA A 33 -0.35 16.25 -10.36
C ALA A 33 -0.59 17.13 -11.60
N THR A 34 -1.23 16.58 -12.65
CA THR A 34 -1.60 17.30 -13.88
C THR A 34 -3.12 17.37 -14.07
N SER A 35 -3.89 17.14 -13.00
CA SER A 35 -5.34 17.01 -13.03
C SER A 35 -6.06 18.23 -13.62
N ASP A 36 -5.62 19.43 -13.33
CA ASP A 36 -6.22 20.65 -13.87
C ASP A 36 -6.14 20.69 -15.40
N SER A 37 -4.99 20.40 -15.98
CA SER A 37 -4.80 20.32 -17.42
C SER A 37 -5.66 19.22 -18.07
N ILE A 38 -5.78 18.05 -17.41
CA ILE A 38 -6.57 16.92 -17.90
C ILE A 38 -8.07 17.26 -17.91
N ILE A 39 -8.56 17.81 -16.81
CA ILE A 39 -9.97 18.21 -16.63
C ILE A 39 -10.34 19.27 -17.67
N ALA A 40 -9.49 20.30 -17.84
CA ALA A 40 -9.71 21.37 -18.80
C ALA A 40 -9.68 20.88 -20.26
N GLU A 41 -8.70 20.01 -20.62
CA GLU A 41 -8.55 19.53 -22.01
C GLU A 41 -9.67 18.56 -22.41
N LEU A 42 -10.07 17.66 -21.50
CA LEU A 42 -11.09 16.64 -21.79
C LEU A 42 -12.53 17.12 -21.52
N GLY A 43 -12.71 18.28 -20.90
CA GLY A 43 -14.02 18.79 -20.51
C GLY A 43 -14.76 17.88 -19.54
N ILE A 44 -14.04 17.15 -18.69
CA ILE A 44 -14.60 16.23 -17.69
C ILE A 44 -14.82 16.94 -16.37
N SER A 45 -15.77 16.40 -15.54
CA SER A 45 -15.94 16.89 -14.18
C SER A 45 -14.88 16.36 -13.23
N GLU A 46 -14.73 17.02 -12.06
CA GLU A 46 -13.87 16.53 -10.98
C GLU A 46 -14.34 15.15 -10.49
N ALA A 47 -15.65 14.90 -10.48
CA ALA A 47 -16.22 13.58 -10.16
C ALA A 47 -15.76 12.50 -11.14
N GLN A 48 -15.75 12.79 -12.44
CA GLN A 48 -15.22 11.88 -13.46
C GLN A 48 -13.72 11.67 -13.27
N PHE A 49 -12.96 12.72 -12.93
CA PHE A 49 -11.55 12.57 -12.61
C PHE A 49 -11.33 11.67 -11.39
N GLY A 50 -12.14 11.79 -10.34
CA GLY A 50 -12.12 10.93 -9.16
C GLY A 50 -12.38 9.46 -9.48
N LEU A 51 -13.21 9.16 -10.50
CA LEU A 51 -13.46 7.79 -10.94
C LEU A 51 -12.21 7.08 -11.47
N LEU A 52 -11.20 7.80 -11.96
CA LEU A 52 -9.92 7.20 -12.37
C LEU A 52 -9.23 6.54 -11.17
N ALA A 53 -9.18 7.23 -10.05
CA ALA A 53 -8.61 6.67 -8.82
C ALA A 53 -9.49 5.54 -8.26
N THR A 54 -10.81 5.70 -8.32
CA THR A 54 -11.77 4.65 -7.92
C THR A 54 -11.60 3.38 -8.74
N ALA A 55 -11.47 3.48 -10.05
CA ALA A 55 -11.21 2.35 -10.94
C ALA A 55 -9.85 1.69 -10.62
N CYS A 56 -8.81 2.49 -10.42
CA CYS A 56 -7.49 1.99 -10.06
C CYS A 56 -7.53 1.19 -8.75
N PHE A 57 -8.02 1.77 -7.65
CA PHE A 57 -8.05 1.09 -6.36
C PHE A 57 -9.10 -0.02 -6.28
N GLY A 58 -10.21 0.10 -7.00
CA GLY A 58 -11.21 -0.96 -7.14
C GLY A 58 -10.62 -2.19 -7.83
N CYS A 59 -9.95 -2.00 -8.96
CA CYS A 59 -9.26 -3.09 -9.67
C CYS A 59 -8.12 -3.69 -8.82
N ALA A 60 -7.37 -2.86 -8.08
CA ALA A 60 -6.35 -3.34 -7.16
C ALA A 60 -6.95 -4.20 -6.02
N ALA A 61 -8.09 -3.78 -5.46
CA ALA A 61 -8.79 -4.53 -4.41
C ALA A 61 -9.26 -5.90 -4.93
N VAL A 62 -9.93 -5.93 -6.08
CA VAL A 62 -10.39 -7.17 -6.72
C VAL A 62 -9.21 -8.07 -7.07
N GLY A 63 -8.17 -7.50 -7.66
CA GLY A 63 -6.97 -8.24 -8.04
C GLY A 63 -6.26 -8.86 -6.82
N ASN A 64 -6.10 -8.12 -5.72
CA ASN A 64 -5.55 -8.67 -4.47
C ASN A 64 -6.37 -9.83 -3.92
N ALA A 65 -7.69 -9.78 -4.05
CA ALA A 65 -8.58 -10.83 -3.55
C ALA A 65 -8.58 -12.10 -4.44
N THR A 66 -8.45 -11.94 -5.76
CA THR A 66 -8.69 -13.02 -6.73
C THR A 66 -7.41 -13.59 -7.32
N LEU A 67 -6.39 -12.75 -7.54
CA LEU A 67 -5.20 -13.12 -8.29
C LEU A 67 -4.09 -13.77 -7.45
N GLY A 68 -4.27 -13.89 -6.13
CA GLY A 68 -3.29 -14.54 -5.25
C GLY A 68 -2.97 -15.97 -5.68
N ARG A 69 -4.00 -16.78 -6.00
CA ARG A 69 -3.82 -18.16 -6.49
C ARG A 69 -3.10 -18.24 -7.83
N LEU A 70 -3.27 -17.22 -8.69
CA LEU A 70 -2.56 -17.12 -9.95
C LEU A 70 -1.08 -16.86 -9.71
N ALA A 71 -0.76 -16.01 -8.73
CA ALA A 71 0.62 -15.71 -8.34
C ALA A 71 1.39 -16.95 -7.88
N ASP A 72 0.72 -17.89 -7.19
CA ASP A 72 1.37 -19.14 -6.71
C ASP A 72 1.77 -20.09 -7.84
N ARG A 73 1.16 -19.96 -9.02
CA ARG A 73 1.41 -20.83 -10.18
C ARG A 73 2.48 -20.30 -11.13
N HIS A 74 2.93 -19.08 -10.96
CA HIS A 74 3.83 -18.42 -11.89
C HIS A 74 5.18 -18.09 -11.25
N SER A 75 6.24 -18.06 -12.08
CA SER A 75 7.58 -17.69 -11.63
C SER A 75 7.65 -16.21 -11.22
N ASP A 76 8.61 -15.89 -10.34
CA ASP A 76 8.88 -14.52 -9.91
C ASP A 76 9.14 -13.58 -11.08
N LEU A 77 9.92 -14.07 -12.07
CA LEU A 77 10.23 -13.27 -13.26
C LEU A 77 8.97 -12.95 -14.07
N SER A 78 8.07 -13.93 -14.27
CA SER A 78 6.83 -13.71 -15.02
C SER A 78 5.92 -12.73 -14.30
N LEU A 79 5.79 -12.83 -12.98
CA LEU A 79 4.94 -11.92 -12.20
C LEU A 79 5.51 -10.51 -12.14
N MET A 80 6.82 -10.36 -11.96
CA MET A 80 7.49 -9.06 -12.02
C MET A 80 7.38 -8.44 -13.41
N ALA A 81 7.56 -9.23 -14.46
CA ALA A 81 7.35 -8.79 -15.84
C ALA A 81 5.91 -8.32 -16.06
N PHE A 82 4.92 -9.06 -15.55
CA PHE A 82 3.52 -8.69 -15.64
C PHE A 82 3.24 -7.33 -14.98
N ILE A 83 3.79 -7.08 -13.77
CA ILE A 83 3.66 -5.80 -13.06
C ILE A 83 4.19 -4.65 -13.93
N PHE A 84 5.42 -4.78 -14.44
CA PHE A 84 6.06 -3.70 -15.18
C PHE A 84 5.48 -3.49 -16.57
N VAL A 85 5.16 -4.56 -17.29
CA VAL A 85 4.50 -4.48 -18.62
C VAL A 85 3.12 -3.82 -18.47
N LEU A 86 2.34 -4.23 -17.48
CA LEU A 86 1.00 -3.68 -17.28
C LEU A 86 1.06 -2.21 -16.84
N SER A 87 2.04 -1.84 -16.01
CA SER A 87 2.27 -0.43 -15.62
C SER A 87 2.74 0.41 -16.82
N ALA A 88 3.63 -0.11 -17.66
CA ALA A 88 4.04 0.58 -18.89
C ALA A 88 2.88 0.73 -19.87
N LEU A 89 2.09 -0.33 -20.08
CA LEU A 89 0.92 -0.29 -20.95
C LEU A 89 -0.11 0.72 -20.45
N ALA A 90 -0.35 0.80 -19.14
CA ALA A 90 -1.24 1.80 -18.55
C ALA A 90 -0.78 3.24 -18.87
N LEU A 91 0.53 3.53 -18.76
CA LEU A 91 1.08 4.83 -19.12
C LEU A 91 1.00 5.11 -20.63
N LEU A 92 1.24 4.11 -21.48
CA LEU A 92 1.16 4.24 -22.93
C LEU A 92 -0.28 4.45 -23.42
N LEU A 93 -1.28 3.83 -22.79
CA LEU A 93 -2.68 4.06 -23.12
C LEU A 93 -3.13 5.51 -22.90
N VAL A 94 -2.52 6.22 -21.95
CA VAL A 94 -2.78 7.65 -21.72
C VAL A 94 -2.45 8.51 -22.95
N VAL A 95 -1.49 8.07 -23.77
CA VAL A 95 -1.06 8.79 -24.97
C VAL A 95 -2.13 8.76 -26.07
N VAL A 96 -2.98 7.73 -26.07
CA VAL A 96 -4.03 7.56 -27.08
C VAL A 96 -5.14 8.58 -26.86
N PRO A 97 -5.45 9.47 -27.82
CA PRO A 97 -6.44 10.54 -27.63
C PRO A 97 -7.88 10.04 -27.80
N ALA A 98 -8.26 8.99 -27.07
CA ALA A 98 -9.58 8.36 -27.13
C ALA A 98 -10.50 8.78 -25.96
N GLY A 99 -10.25 9.93 -25.33
CA GLY A 99 -11.09 10.52 -24.32
C GLY A 99 -11.05 9.82 -22.95
N PHE A 100 -12.06 10.12 -22.10
CA PHE A 100 -12.13 9.67 -20.72
C PHE A 100 -12.11 8.13 -20.55
N GLY A 101 -12.78 7.39 -21.45
CA GLY A 101 -12.82 5.93 -21.40
C GLY A 101 -11.45 5.28 -21.47
N MET A 102 -10.53 5.83 -22.26
CA MET A 102 -9.16 5.34 -22.35
C MET A 102 -8.37 5.59 -21.07
N LEU A 103 -8.56 6.74 -20.43
CA LEU A 103 -7.96 7.01 -19.12
C LEU A 103 -8.50 6.06 -18.04
N LEU A 104 -9.78 5.75 -18.09
CA LEU A 104 -10.40 4.81 -17.15
C LEU A 104 -9.82 3.40 -17.33
N LEU A 105 -9.63 2.97 -18.57
CA LEU A 105 -8.96 1.70 -18.88
C LEU A 105 -7.51 1.71 -18.39
N ALA A 106 -6.76 2.77 -18.66
CA ALA A 106 -5.38 2.93 -18.19
C ALA A 106 -5.29 2.86 -16.65
N ALA A 107 -6.17 3.58 -15.94
CA ALA A 107 -6.24 3.56 -14.49
C ALA A 107 -6.60 2.17 -13.95
N SER A 108 -7.52 1.45 -14.59
CA SER A 108 -7.89 0.07 -14.24
C SER A 108 -6.70 -0.89 -14.38
N LEU A 109 -5.95 -0.80 -15.48
CA LEU A 109 -4.75 -1.62 -15.70
C LEU A 109 -3.65 -1.31 -14.67
N ALA A 110 -3.42 -0.03 -14.34
CA ALA A 110 -2.52 0.36 -13.27
C ALA A 110 -2.96 -0.21 -11.91
N GLY A 111 -4.26 -0.31 -11.68
CA GLY A 111 -4.84 -0.96 -10.51
C GLY A 111 -4.54 -2.46 -10.45
N ILE A 112 -4.72 -3.17 -11.55
CA ILE A 112 -4.37 -4.59 -11.64
C ILE A 112 -2.86 -4.79 -11.41
N ALA A 113 -2.01 -3.93 -11.95
CA ALA A 113 -0.56 -3.97 -11.71
C ALA A 113 -0.20 -3.84 -10.23
N GLN A 114 -1.00 -3.14 -9.42
CA GLN A 114 -0.81 -3.00 -7.98
C GLN A 114 -1.24 -4.22 -7.15
N SER A 115 -1.85 -5.23 -7.74
CA SER A 115 -2.37 -6.40 -7.03
C SER A 115 -1.27 -7.40 -6.63
N PHE A 116 -0.20 -7.49 -7.39
CA PHE A 116 0.83 -8.53 -7.22
C PHE A 116 2.06 -8.13 -6.41
N PRO A 117 2.48 -6.85 -6.37
CA PRO A 117 3.80 -6.47 -5.87
C PRO A 117 4.12 -6.99 -4.47
N ASN A 118 3.17 -6.94 -3.54
CA ASN A 118 3.42 -7.35 -2.17
C ASN A 118 3.67 -8.85 -2.04
N GLY A 119 2.89 -9.69 -2.70
CA GLY A 119 3.04 -11.15 -2.68
C GLY A 119 4.37 -11.58 -3.29
N VAL A 120 4.62 -11.17 -4.53
CA VAL A 120 5.81 -11.56 -5.30
C VAL A 120 7.10 -11.06 -4.63
N THR A 121 7.14 -9.78 -4.24
CA THR A 121 8.35 -9.20 -3.62
C THR A 121 8.62 -9.77 -2.24
N ASN A 122 7.59 -10.18 -1.47
CA ASN A 122 7.81 -10.88 -0.21
C ASN A 122 8.38 -12.28 -0.44
N ARG A 123 7.90 -13.02 -1.46
CA ARG A 123 8.45 -14.32 -1.84
C ARG A 123 9.92 -14.20 -2.23
N ILE A 124 10.27 -13.27 -3.11
CA ILE A 124 11.66 -13.00 -3.51
C ILE A 124 12.55 -12.66 -2.30
N LEU A 125 12.04 -11.86 -1.35
CA LEU A 125 12.77 -11.53 -0.12
C LEU A 125 13.05 -12.77 0.74
N LEU A 126 12.06 -13.66 0.88
CA LEU A 126 12.22 -14.89 1.65
C LEU A 126 13.21 -15.86 1.00
N GLU A 127 13.19 -15.97 -0.32
CA GLU A 127 14.00 -16.93 -1.07
C GLU A 127 15.44 -16.47 -1.35
N ARG A 128 15.67 -15.13 -1.41
CA ARG A 128 16.96 -14.59 -1.90
C ARG A 128 17.68 -13.66 -0.94
N VAL A 129 17.02 -13.21 0.16
CA VAL A 129 17.62 -12.25 1.09
C VAL A 129 17.86 -12.91 2.45
N PRO A 130 19.10 -12.83 2.99
CA PRO A 130 19.41 -13.35 4.32
C PRO A 130 18.52 -12.77 5.40
N THR A 131 18.12 -13.58 6.38
CA THR A 131 17.14 -13.25 7.43
C THR A 131 17.49 -11.95 8.17
N ALA A 132 18.76 -11.72 8.46
CA ALA A 132 19.22 -10.51 9.15
C ALA A 132 18.90 -9.20 8.39
N LYS A 133 18.77 -9.23 7.06
CA LYS A 133 18.52 -8.06 6.22
C LYS A 133 17.05 -7.91 5.81
N ARG A 134 16.23 -8.97 5.93
CA ARG A 134 14.84 -9.00 5.43
C ARG A 134 13.99 -7.86 5.97
N ILE A 135 14.04 -7.59 7.28
CA ILE A 135 13.22 -6.56 7.93
C ILE A 135 13.53 -5.17 7.35
N GLY A 136 14.83 -4.84 7.21
CA GLY A 136 15.23 -3.56 6.60
C GLY A 136 14.77 -3.44 5.14
N TRP A 137 14.91 -4.50 4.36
CA TRP A 137 14.49 -4.53 2.96
C TRP A 137 12.98 -4.43 2.77
N VAL A 138 12.18 -5.06 3.65
CA VAL A 138 10.72 -4.87 3.67
C VAL A 138 10.37 -3.41 3.87
N GLY A 139 11.04 -2.73 4.82
CA GLY A 139 10.82 -1.30 5.06
C GLY A 139 11.10 -0.44 3.82
N VAL A 140 12.25 -0.67 3.17
CA VAL A 140 12.64 0.07 1.96
C VAL A 140 11.68 -0.20 0.81
N LYS A 141 11.36 -1.45 0.50
CA LYS A 141 10.44 -1.76 -0.59
C LYS A 141 9.03 -1.17 -0.39
N GLN A 142 8.54 -1.14 0.85
CA GLN A 142 7.22 -0.58 1.16
C GLN A 142 7.16 0.95 1.00
N SER A 143 8.30 1.63 0.96
CA SER A 143 8.34 3.06 0.62
C SER A 143 8.17 3.32 -0.88
N GLY A 144 8.08 2.28 -1.72
CA GLY A 144 7.89 2.40 -3.17
C GLY A 144 6.69 3.25 -3.56
N VAL A 145 5.56 3.16 -2.85
CA VAL A 145 4.37 3.99 -3.10
C VAL A 145 4.69 5.48 -2.92
N GLN A 146 5.42 5.86 -1.86
CA GLN A 146 5.79 7.25 -1.61
C GLN A 146 6.86 7.76 -2.57
N VAL A 147 7.79 6.87 -2.97
CA VAL A 147 8.78 7.17 -4.03
C VAL A 147 8.04 7.42 -5.36
N SER A 148 7.05 6.61 -5.68
CA SER A 148 6.18 6.82 -6.83
C SER A 148 5.46 8.16 -6.77
N GLN A 149 4.87 8.50 -5.63
CA GLN A 149 4.20 9.78 -5.39
C GLN A 149 5.18 10.95 -5.59
N LEU A 150 6.36 10.89 -4.99
CA LEU A 150 7.40 11.91 -5.13
C LEU A 150 7.81 12.09 -6.60
N VAL A 151 8.20 11.00 -7.26
CA VAL A 151 8.72 11.03 -8.63
C VAL A 151 7.64 11.49 -9.61
N ALA A 152 6.44 10.91 -9.55
CA ALA A 152 5.37 11.26 -10.49
C ALA A 152 4.89 12.70 -10.30
N SER A 153 4.71 13.14 -9.04
CA SER A 153 4.21 14.49 -8.76
C SER A 153 5.20 15.61 -9.10
N LEU A 154 6.49 15.30 -9.24
CA LEU A 154 7.49 16.23 -9.73
C LEU A 154 7.68 16.11 -11.25
N ALA A 155 7.80 14.89 -11.77
CA ALA A 155 8.12 14.67 -13.18
C ALA A 155 6.98 15.08 -14.12
N PHE A 156 5.72 14.69 -13.79
CA PHE A 156 4.60 14.95 -14.68
C PHE A 156 4.36 16.45 -14.94
N PRO A 157 4.25 17.33 -13.92
CA PRO A 157 4.04 18.74 -14.17
C PRO A 157 5.19 19.40 -14.95
N VAL A 158 6.44 19.04 -14.63
CA VAL A 158 7.62 19.59 -15.32
C VAL A 158 7.63 19.18 -16.79
N LEU A 159 7.39 17.90 -17.08
CA LEU A 159 7.31 17.41 -18.45
C LEU A 159 6.09 17.96 -19.19
N ALA A 160 4.96 18.09 -18.49
CA ALA A 160 3.72 18.55 -19.08
C ALA A 160 3.80 20.00 -19.64
N ILE A 161 4.63 20.86 -19.06
CA ILE A 161 4.86 22.21 -19.60
C ILE A 161 5.44 22.17 -21.02
N GLY A 162 6.35 21.23 -21.29
CA GLY A 162 7.03 21.16 -22.60
C GLY A 162 6.33 20.28 -23.62
N ILE A 163 5.79 19.14 -23.18
CA ILE A 163 5.28 18.08 -24.08
C ILE A 163 3.84 17.64 -23.75
N GLY A 164 3.13 18.39 -22.89
CA GLY A 164 1.79 18.06 -22.45
C GLY A 164 1.76 16.86 -21.50
N TRP A 165 0.62 16.67 -20.80
CA TRP A 165 0.46 15.58 -19.83
C TRP A 165 0.51 14.18 -20.46
N ARG A 166 0.08 14.03 -21.73
CA ARG A 166 0.23 12.77 -22.48
C ARG A 166 1.69 12.48 -22.80
N GLY A 167 2.44 13.49 -23.21
CA GLY A 167 3.89 13.37 -23.43
C GLY A 167 4.64 13.03 -22.14
N ALA A 168 4.21 13.60 -21.01
CA ALA A 168 4.76 13.24 -19.70
C ALA A 168 4.52 11.76 -19.35
N ALA A 169 3.33 11.24 -19.62
CA ALA A 169 3.02 9.82 -19.42
C ALA A 169 3.89 8.91 -20.32
N LEU A 170 4.08 9.30 -21.58
CA LEU A 170 4.97 8.59 -22.51
C LEU A 170 6.42 8.56 -22.01
N ALA A 171 6.94 9.70 -21.58
CA ALA A 171 8.31 9.79 -21.06
C ALA A 171 8.50 8.95 -19.79
N VAL A 172 7.54 8.99 -18.87
CA VAL A 172 7.60 8.22 -17.62
C VAL A 172 7.42 6.72 -17.84
N ALA A 173 6.81 6.28 -18.95
CA ALA A 173 6.68 4.86 -19.29
C ALA A 173 8.05 4.16 -19.47
N ILE A 174 9.13 4.90 -19.65
CA ILE A 174 10.50 4.35 -19.67
C ILE A 174 10.87 3.71 -18.32
N ILE A 175 10.35 4.22 -17.20
CA ILE A 175 10.71 3.73 -15.85
C ILE A 175 10.33 2.26 -15.66
N PRO A 176 9.05 1.83 -15.83
CA PRO A 176 8.71 0.42 -15.70
C PRO A 176 9.39 -0.45 -16.76
N LEU A 177 9.70 0.05 -17.96
CA LEU A 177 10.43 -0.70 -18.97
C LEU A 177 11.90 -0.93 -18.55
N LEU A 178 12.58 0.07 -17.99
CA LEU A 178 13.92 -0.09 -17.43
C LEU A 178 13.92 -1.06 -16.24
N LEU A 179 12.91 -0.97 -15.35
CA LEU A 179 12.75 -1.88 -14.22
C LEU A 179 12.51 -3.32 -14.68
N LEU A 180 11.82 -3.53 -15.80
CA LEU A 180 11.65 -4.86 -16.40
C LEU A 180 13.00 -5.47 -16.80
N VAL A 181 13.85 -4.69 -17.49
CA VAL A 181 15.19 -5.13 -17.89
C VAL A 181 16.07 -5.40 -16.66
N MET A 182 16.05 -4.50 -15.69
CA MET A 182 16.78 -4.67 -14.42
C MET A 182 16.32 -5.91 -13.64
N THR A 183 15.03 -6.25 -13.70
CA THR A 183 14.48 -7.44 -13.05
C THR A 183 15.10 -8.70 -13.60
N TRP A 184 15.14 -8.81 -14.91
CA TRP A 184 15.75 -9.96 -15.57
C TRP A 184 17.23 -10.15 -15.17
N GLN A 185 18.00 -9.05 -15.10
CA GLN A 185 19.38 -9.07 -14.65
C GLN A 185 19.50 -9.43 -13.16
N ALA A 186 18.70 -8.76 -12.30
CA ALA A 186 18.77 -8.94 -10.85
C ALA A 186 18.40 -10.36 -10.41
N LEU A 187 17.36 -10.97 -11.00
CA LEU A 187 16.94 -12.33 -10.66
C LEU A 187 17.91 -13.39 -11.18
N ARG A 188 18.63 -13.14 -12.29
CA ARG A 188 19.65 -14.05 -12.82
C ARG A 188 20.93 -14.00 -11.99
N THR A 189 21.32 -12.84 -11.47
CA THR A 189 22.57 -12.65 -10.73
C THR A 189 22.44 -12.95 -9.24
N THR A 190 21.22 -13.04 -8.72
CA THR A 190 20.98 -13.31 -7.29
C THR A 190 20.50 -14.75 -7.11
N PRO A 191 21.34 -15.68 -6.61
CA PRO A 191 20.95 -17.06 -6.42
C PRO A 191 19.89 -17.21 -5.33
N LEU A 192 19.14 -18.32 -5.39
CA LEU A 192 18.26 -18.75 -4.31
C LEU A 192 19.09 -19.12 -3.08
N LEU A 193 18.61 -18.80 -1.90
CA LEU A 193 19.22 -19.27 -0.66
C LEU A 193 18.97 -20.78 -0.53
N PRO A 194 19.96 -21.55 -0.02
CA PRO A 194 19.73 -22.94 0.33
C PRO A 194 18.52 -23.02 1.28
N MET A 195 17.53 -23.84 0.94
CA MET A 195 16.45 -24.13 1.89
C MET A 195 17.10 -24.76 3.11
N ALA A 196 16.93 -24.15 4.29
CA ALA A 196 17.25 -24.84 5.52
C ALA A 196 16.40 -26.12 5.52
N ASN A 197 17.06 -27.27 5.43
CA ASN A 197 16.38 -28.53 5.65
C ASN A 197 15.62 -28.39 6.98
N PRO A 198 14.34 -28.76 7.06
CA PRO A 198 13.71 -28.92 8.34
C PRO A 198 14.65 -29.84 9.13
N VAL A 199 15.13 -29.36 10.29
CA VAL A 199 16.02 -30.08 11.16
C VAL A 199 15.41 -31.47 11.31
N GLY A 200 15.99 -32.45 10.62
CA GLY A 200 15.67 -33.84 10.80
C GLY A 200 15.85 -34.11 12.28
N GLY A 201 14.83 -34.70 12.88
CA GLY A 201 14.91 -35.10 14.27
C GLY A 201 16.25 -35.78 14.48
N THR A 202 17.04 -35.24 15.36
CA THR A 202 18.18 -35.92 15.93
C THR A 202 17.67 -37.21 16.55
N THR A 203 17.74 -38.29 15.79
CA THR A 203 17.85 -39.60 16.43
C THR A 203 19.17 -39.56 17.19
N ALA A 204 19.09 -39.25 18.45
CA ALA A 204 20.14 -39.53 19.41
C ALA A 204 20.32 -41.06 19.38
N GLU A 205 21.35 -41.50 18.69
CA GLU A 205 21.88 -42.82 18.81
C GLU A 205 22.45 -42.91 20.25
N ALA A 206 21.56 -43.32 21.16
CA ALA A 206 21.97 -43.69 22.50
C ALA A 206 22.45 -45.13 22.43
N ASP A 207 23.77 -45.32 22.57
CA ASP A 207 24.39 -46.57 22.99
C ASP A 207 23.64 -47.17 24.17
N ALA A 208 23.10 -48.35 23.98
CA ALA A 208 22.58 -49.16 25.09
C ALA A 208 22.94 -50.63 24.86
N PRO A 209 23.44 -51.34 25.88
CA PRO A 209 23.95 -52.69 25.76
C PRO A 209 22.84 -53.75 25.68
N ASP A 210 23.19 -54.85 24.96
CA ASP A 210 22.47 -56.11 24.87
C ASP A 210 21.85 -56.61 26.16
N THR A 211 20.53 -56.96 26.11
CA THR A 211 20.02 -58.11 26.85
C THR A 211 18.80 -58.72 26.11
N ASN A 212 18.92 -60.01 25.85
CA ASN A 212 17.93 -60.94 25.35
C ASN A 212 16.66 -60.97 26.19
N ALA A 213 15.46 -61.01 25.55
CA ALA A 213 14.37 -61.94 25.92
C ALA A 213 13.18 -61.86 24.93
N THR A 214 13.01 -62.93 24.19
CA THR A 214 11.76 -63.70 23.85
C THR A 214 10.44 -62.97 23.61
N THR A 215 9.96 -63.16 22.35
CA THR A 215 8.57 -63.51 21.94
C THR A 215 7.36 -62.96 22.72
N ASP A 216 6.54 -62.15 22.03
CA ASP A 216 5.13 -62.55 21.78
C ASP A 216 4.52 -61.75 20.60
N SER A 217 3.74 -62.48 19.81
CA SER A 217 2.98 -62.03 18.64
C SER A 217 1.69 -61.32 19.10
N GLY A 218 1.52 -60.05 18.72
CA GLY A 218 0.29 -59.30 18.93
C GLY A 218 0.04 -58.32 17.77
N ASP A 219 -0.81 -58.77 16.88
CA ASP A 219 -1.42 -58.01 15.79
C ASP A 219 -2.06 -56.72 16.36
N ALA A 220 -1.50 -55.53 16.01
CA ALA A 220 -2.12 -54.25 16.29
C ALA A 220 -2.09 -53.42 15.01
N THR A 221 -3.16 -53.58 14.24
CA THR A 221 -3.57 -52.66 13.16
C THR A 221 -3.59 -51.23 13.67
N VAL A 222 -2.65 -50.43 13.21
CA VAL A 222 -2.66 -48.98 13.38
C VAL A 222 -3.80 -48.42 12.51
N PRO A 223 -4.81 -47.74 13.09
CA PRO A 223 -5.82 -47.07 12.28
C PRO A 223 -5.13 -45.91 11.52
N ALA A 224 -5.21 -45.90 10.20
CA ALA A 224 -4.92 -44.76 9.41
C ALA A 224 -5.81 -43.60 9.89
N GLU A 225 -5.25 -42.64 10.58
CA GLU A 225 -5.90 -41.35 10.84
C GLU A 225 -6.23 -40.69 9.49
N ALA A 226 -7.46 -40.93 9.07
CA ALA A 226 -8.07 -40.14 8.02
C ALA A 226 -8.08 -38.67 8.51
N THR A 227 -7.24 -37.85 7.91
CA THR A 227 -7.31 -36.40 8.08
C THR A 227 -8.68 -35.95 7.54
N ASP A 228 -9.66 -35.98 8.43
CA ASP A 228 -10.97 -35.36 8.25
C ASP A 228 -10.75 -33.85 8.03
N ARG A 229 -10.65 -33.46 6.75
CA ARG A 229 -10.75 -32.07 6.34
C ARG A 229 -12.22 -31.66 6.37
N SER A 230 -12.80 -31.63 7.56
CA SER A 230 -14.07 -30.94 7.76
C SER A 230 -13.93 -29.52 7.26
N PRO A 231 -14.88 -28.97 6.48
CA PRO A 231 -14.84 -27.60 6.06
C PRO A 231 -14.82 -26.71 7.31
N THR A 232 -13.67 -26.13 7.62
CA THR A 232 -13.50 -25.23 8.74
C THR A 232 -14.52 -24.11 8.60
N ARG A 233 -15.49 -24.06 9.52
CA ARG A 233 -16.41 -22.92 9.67
C ARG A 233 -15.56 -21.64 9.63
N PRO A 234 -15.99 -20.61 8.89
CA PRO A 234 -15.25 -19.35 8.84
C PRO A 234 -15.03 -18.86 10.27
N ALA A 235 -13.77 -18.71 10.65
CA ALA A 235 -13.40 -18.27 11.99
C ALA A 235 -14.06 -16.91 12.24
N ARG A 236 -14.91 -16.80 13.27
CA ARG A 236 -15.48 -15.52 13.69
C ARG A 236 -14.34 -14.66 14.21
N HIS A 237 -13.95 -13.65 13.41
CA HIS A 237 -12.92 -12.71 13.84
C HIS A 237 -13.44 -11.85 15.00
N PRO A 238 -12.59 -11.56 16.00
CA PRO A 238 -12.95 -10.67 17.10
C PRO A 238 -13.45 -9.31 16.57
N GLY A 239 -14.37 -8.68 17.29
CA GLY A 239 -14.90 -7.36 16.93
C GLY A 239 -13.82 -6.29 16.68
N MET A 240 -12.65 -6.46 17.30
CA MET A 240 -11.48 -5.62 17.10
C MET A 240 -10.98 -5.61 15.64
N VAL A 241 -11.02 -6.76 14.92
CA VAL A 241 -10.60 -6.83 13.50
C VAL A 241 -11.50 -5.97 12.63
N TRP A 242 -12.81 -6.07 12.84
CA TRP A 242 -13.79 -5.27 12.11
C TRP A 242 -13.68 -3.79 12.42
N ALA A 243 -13.41 -3.44 13.67
CA ALA A 243 -13.19 -2.05 14.08
C ALA A 243 -11.91 -1.47 13.46
N LEU A 244 -10.82 -2.24 13.41
CA LEU A 244 -9.60 -1.84 12.71
C LEU A 244 -9.81 -1.73 11.20
N ALA A 245 -10.63 -2.61 10.59
CA ALA A 245 -11.01 -2.53 9.19
C ALA A 245 -11.85 -1.27 8.90
N ALA A 246 -12.82 -0.94 9.76
CA ALA A 246 -13.60 0.29 9.67
C ALA A 246 -12.71 1.54 9.81
N PHE A 247 -11.75 1.52 10.75
CA PHE A 247 -10.77 2.60 10.87
C PHE A 247 -9.94 2.74 9.59
N GLY A 248 -9.49 1.60 9.05
CA GLY A 248 -8.75 1.55 7.79
C GLY A 248 -9.55 2.10 6.60
N LEU A 249 -10.85 1.78 6.52
CA LEU A 249 -11.77 2.30 5.51
C LEU A 249 -11.90 3.83 5.62
N LEU A 250 -12.25 4.33 6.80
CA LEU A 250 -12.41 5.78 7.04
C LEU A 250 -11.10 6.53 6.72
N ASN A 251 -9.97 6.07 7.26
CA ASN A 251 -8.68 6.68 6.94
C ASN A 251 -8.37 6.60 5.43
N GLY A 252 -8.71 5.48 4.79
CA GLY A 252 -8.52 5.28 3.35
C GLY A 252 -9.28 6.31 2.52
N VAL A 253 -10.54 6.60 2.87
CA VAL A 253 -11.35 7.67 2.24
C VAL A 253 -10.62 9.00 2.33
N GLY A 254 -10.23 9.43 3.54
CA GLY A 254 -9.56 10.72 3.73
C GLY A 254 -8.20 10.81 3.03
N VAL A 255 -7.40 9.74 3.09
CA VAL A 255 -6.08 9.67 2.45
C VAL A 255 -6.17 9.88 0.95
N GLN A 256 -7.03 9.13 0.26
CA GLN A 256 -7.03 9.19 -1.21
C GLN A 256 -7.85 10.36 -1.74
N ALA A 257 -8.87 10.81 -1.03
CA ALA A 257 -9.51 12.09 -1.32
C ALA A 257 -8.47 13.22 -1.32
N THR A 258 -7.64 13.28 -0.27
CA THR A 258 -6.58 14.30 -0.16
C THR A 258 -5.48 14.12 -1.21
N ASN A 259 -4.92 12.92 -1.35
CA ASN A 259 -3.81 12.67 -2.29
C ASN A 259 -4.16 13.01 -3.74
N VAL A 260 -5.39 12.71 -4.17
CA VAL A 260 -5.83 12.90 -5.55
C VAL A 260 -6.14 14.36 -5.85
N TYR A 261 -6.74 15.08 -4.88
CA TYR A 261 -7.23 16.44 -5.12
C TYR A 261 -6.34 17.56 -4.55
N MET A 262 -5.36 17.24 -3.73
CA MET A 262 -4.46 18.23 -3.15
C MET A 262 -3.70 19.06 -4.20
N PRO A 263 -3.13 18.49 -5.29
CA PRO A 263 -2.50 19.28 -6.33
C PRO A 263 -3.51 20.19 -7.05
N LEU A 264 -4.70 19.68 -7.38
CA LEU A 264 -5.77 20.44 -8.03
C LEU A 264 -6.24 21.61 -7.15
N PHE A 265 -6.41 21.35 -5.86
CA PHE A 265 -6.76 22.37 -4.87
C PHE A 265 -5.72 23.49 -4.81
N ALA A 266 -4.42 23.13 -4.79
CA ALA A 266 -3.34 24.12 -4.77
C ALA A 266 -3.33 25.00 -6.01
N VAL A 267 -3.61 24.42 -7.19
CA VAL A 267 -3.66 25.16 -8.45
C VAL A 267 -4.89 26.08 -8.53
N ARG A 268 -6.09 25.56 -8.20
CA ARG A 268 -7.34 26.30 -8.40
C ARG A 268 -7.69 27.29 -7.30
N GLU A 269 -7.41 26.94 -6.04
CA GLU A 269 -7.81 27.78 -4.89
C GLU A 269 -6.69 28.73 -4.41
N LEU A 270 -5.43 28.37 -4.67
CA LEU A 270 -4.28 29.13 -4.19
C LEU A 270 -3.43 29.70 -5.31
N ASP A 271 -3.89 29.61 -6.56
CA ASP A 271 -3.23 30.11 -7.78
C ASP A 271 -1.79 29.57 -7.96
N PHE A 272 -1.53 28.34 -7.52
CA PHE A 272 -0.23 27.72 -7.71
C PHE A 272 -0.02 27.35 -9.17
N SER A 273 1.22 27.46 -9.66
CA SER A 273 1.57 26.85 -10.93
C SER A 273 1.40 25.34 -10.87
N LEU A 274 1.25 24.70 -12.02
CA LEU A 274 1.11 23.23 -12.11
C LEU A 274 2.26 22.51 -11.39
N VAL A 275 3.49 22.99 -11.55
CA VAL A 275 4.67 22.43 -10.88
C VAL A 275 4.59 22.60 -9.37
N LEU A 276 4.23 23.79 -8.91
CA LEU A 276 4.12 24.05 -7.47
C LEU A 276 2.97 23.23 -6.84
N GLY A 277 1.85 23.06 -7.56
CA GLY A 277 0.78 22.17 -7.17
C GLY A 277 1.25 20.73 -7.01
N GLY A 278 2.03 20.21 -7.97
CA GLY A 278 2.65 18.89 -7.91
C GLY A 278 3.59 18.71 -6.71
N THR A 279 4.34 19.76 -6.34
CA THR A 279 5.25 19.69 -5.18
C THR A 279 4.52 19.45 -3.85
N THR A 280 3.23 19.79 -3.74
CA THR A 280 2.43 19.48 -2.54
C THR A 280 2.33 17.98 -2.32
N ALA A 281 1.99 17.21 -3.36
CA ALA A 281 1.92 15.76 -3.28
C ALA A 281 3.32 15.12 -3.12
N ALA A 282 4.35 15.71 -3.72
CA ALA A 282 5.73 15.28 -3.53
C ALA A 282 6.18 15.43 -2.07
N LEU A 283 5.90 16.57 -1.44
CA LEU A 283 6.21 16.82 -0.03
C LEU A 283 5.44 15.84 0.88
N ALA A 284 4.14 15.61 0.62
CA ALA A 284 3.36 14.62 1.36
C ALA A 284 4.02 13.23 1.27
N GLY A 285 4.53 12.83 0.11
CA GLY A 285 5.27 11.58 -0.09
C GLY A 285 6.53 11.51 0.78
N VAL A 286 7.37 12.54 0.77
CA VAL A 286 8.60 12.59 1.59
C VAL A 286 8.28 12.52 3.08
N VAL A 287 7.37 13.38 3.55
CA VAL A 287 6.94 13.41 4.96
C VAL A 287 6.28 12.09 5.34
N GLY A 288 5.55 11.46 4.41
CA GLY A 288 4.93 10.16 4.59
C GLY A 288 5.94 9.03 4.85
N VAL A 289 7.10 9.03 4.16
CA VAL A 289 8.18 8.07 4.43
C VAL A 289 8.73 8.29 5.84
N ILE A 290 9.02 9.54 6.21
CA ILE A 290 9.53 9.90 7.53
C ILE A 290 8.53 9.49 8.62
N GLY A 291 7.25 9.78 8.41
CA GLY A 291 6.16 9.41 9.30
C GLY A 291 6.10 7.89 9.52
N ARG A 292 6.06 7.09 8.44
CA ARG A 292 5.99 5.62 8.52
C ARG A 292 7.14 5.03 9.33
N VAL A 293 8.37 5.46 9.07
CA VAL A 293 9.56 5.00 9.81
C VAL A 293 9.47 5.38 11.28
N SER A 294 9.06 6.62 11.57
CA SER A 294 8.95 7.13 12.94
C SER A 294 7.87 6.37 13.74
N TRP A 295 6.72 6.10 13.14
CA TRP A 295 5.63 5.35 13.78
C TRP A 295 6.00 3.88 13.97
N ALA A 296 6.65 3.25 12.97
CA ALA A 296 7.14 1.89 13.11
C ALA A 296 8.13 1.75 14.28
N ARG A 297 9.05 2.71 14.43
CA ARG A 297 10.00 2.73 15.56
C ARG A 297 9.31 2.89 16.91
N ARG A 298 8.27 3.74 17.00
CA ARG A 298 7.48 3.89 18.24
C ARG A 298 6.72 2.61 18.59
N MET A 299 6.14 1.94 17.57
CA MET A 299 5.51 0.63 17.76
C MET A 299 6.51 -0.41 18.24
N ALA A 300 7.72 -0.47 17.67
CA ALA A 300 8.77 -1.40 18.10
C ALA A 300 9.23 -1.15 19.54
N LYS A 301 9.21 0.11 20.01
CA LYS A 301 9.49 0.50 21.41
C LYS A 301 8.34 0.22 22.39
N GLY A 302 7.27 -0.46 21.97
CA GLY A 302 6.16 -0.86 22.85
C GLY A 302 4.99 0.13 22.93
N ALA A 303 4.98 1.20 22.14
CA ALA A 303 3.85 2.14 22.17
C ALA A 303 2.52 1.44 21.83
N SER A 304 1.43 1.86 22.51
CA SER A 304 0.09 1.30 22.26
C SER A 304 -0.42 1.71 20.88
N GLY A 305 -0.78 0.71 20.05
CA GLY A 305 -1.32 0.94 18.71
C GLY A 305 -2.58 1.80 18.72
N LEU A 306 -3.52 1.55 19.66
CA LEU A 306 -4.77 2.32 19.73
C LEU A 306 -4.53 3.79 20.10
N HIS A 307 -3.59 4.10 21.02
CA HIS A 307 -3.23 5.48 21.32
C HIS A 307 -2.57 6.17 20.13
N LEU A 308 -1.71 5.47 19.39
CA LEU A 308 -1.11 6.02 18.18
C LEU A 308 -2.15 6.27 17.09
N LEU A 309 -3.14 5.39 16.90
CA LEU A 309 -4.24 5.61 15.95
C LEU A 309 -5.06 6.86 16.32
N LEU A 310 -5.31 7.09 17.62
CA LEU A 310 -5.98 8.30 18.09
C LEU A 310 -5.15 9.56 17.77
N ILE A 311 -3.85 9.55 18.08
CA ILE A 311 -2.96 10.67 17.79
C ILE A 311 -2.92 10.96 16.29
N LEU A 312 -2.80 9.93 15.45
CA LEU A 312 -2.78 10.05 13.99
C LEU A 312 -4.09 10.63 13.45
N ALA A 313 -5.23 10.18 13.98
CA ALA A 313 -6.54 10.69 13.57
C ALA A 313 -6.72 12.18 13.96
N LEU A 314 -6.27 12.59 15.14
CA LEU A 314 -6.31 13.98 15.57
C LEU A 314 -5.42 14.89 14.72
N ILE A 315 -4.20 14.44 14.39
CA ILE A 315 -3.29 15.19 13.52
C ILE A 315 -3.90 15.29 12.09
N ALA A 316 -4.50 14.22 11.58
CA ALA A 316 -5.14 14.22 10.28
C ALA A 316 -6.38 15.14 10.25
N LEU A 317 -7.17 15.16 11.33
CA LEU A 317 -8.32 16.06 11.49
C LEU A 317 -7.87 17.53 11.49
N LEU A 318 -6.81 17.85 12.24
CA LEU A 318 -6.20 19.17 12.20
C LEU A 318 -5.72 19.53 10.79
N GLY A 319 -5.06 18.59 10.09
CA GLY A 319 -4.64 18.77 8.70
C GLY A 319 -5.81 19.11 7.78
N ALA A 320 -6.94 18.39 7.89
CA ALA A 320 -8.14 18.67 7.10
C ALA A 320 -8.70 20.08 7.39
N GLY A 321 -8.73 20.50 8.65
CA GLY A 321 -9.10 21.87 9.04
C GLY A 321 -8.18 22.93 8.44
N LEU A 322 -6.87 22.65 8.38
CA LEU A 322 -5.90 23.55 7.74
C LEU A 322 -6.03 23.61 6.22
N PHE A 323 -6.39 22.52 5.53
CA PHE A 323 -6.73 22.58 4.10
C PHE A 323 -7.95 23.48 3.86
N LEU A 324 -9.00 23.34 4.68
CA LEU A 324 -10.19 24.19 4.59
C LEU A 324 -9.83 25.67 4.81
N THR A 325 -9.10 25.99 5.86
CA THR A 325 -8.71 27.38 6.18
C THR A 325 -7.73 27.94 5.16
N ALA A 326 -6.81 27.12 4.62
CA ALA A 326 -5.89 27.53 3.56
C ALA A 326 -6.64 28.01 2.32
N GLY A 327 -7.70 27.31 1.88
CA GLY A 327 -8.53 27.74 0.76
C GLY A 327 -9.37 28.98 1.10
N THR A 328 -10.02 29.01 2.28
CA THR A 328 -10.88 30.11 2.69
C THR A 328 -10.12 31.44 2.79
N PHE A 329 -8.92 31.42 3.34
CA PHE A 329 -8.09 32.62 3.51
C PHE A 329 -7.03 32.79 2.42
N ARG A 330 -6.94 31.86 1.48
CA ARG A 330 -5.92 31.81 0.42
C ARG A 330 -4.47 31.87 0.97
N TRP A 331 -4.21 31.21 2.09
CA TRP A 331 -2.92 31.21 2.79
C TRP A 331 -2.07 30.00 2.44
N SER A 332 -1.11 30.18 1.56
CA SER A 332 -0.19 29.12 1.10
C SER A 332 0.59 28.44 2.25
N VAL A 333 0.93 29.18 3.31
CA VAL A 333 1.64 28.63 4.47
C VAL A 333 0.80 27.55 5.17
N LEU A 334 -0.51 27.77 5.32
CA LEU A 334 -1.41 26.79 5.93
C LEU A 334 -1.51 25.53 5.08
N LEU A 335 -1.49 25.67 3.75
CA LEU A 335 -1.43 24.51 2.85
C LEU A 335 -0.21 23.65 3.11
N TRP A 336 0.99 24.24 3.20
CA TRP A 336 2.23 23.47 3.42
C TRP A 336 2.22 22.75 4.78
N ILE A 337 1.69 23.38 5.82
CA ILE A 337 1.51 22.74 7.13
C ILE A 337 0.50 21.61 7.03
N ALA A 338 -0.65 21.82 6.37
CA ALA A 338 -1.67 20.79 6.16
C ALA A 338 -1.10 19.57 5.42
N VAL A 339 -0.32 19.79 4.35
CA VAL A 339 0.38 18.76 3.58
C VAL A 339 1.34 17.97 4.46
N ALA A 340 2.14 18.63 5.29
CA ALA A 340 3.05 17.96 6.19
C ALA A 340 2.31 17.12 7.25
N LEU A 341 1.22 17.66 7.83
CA LEU A 341 0.39 16.93 8.79
C LEU A 341 -0.29 15.72 8.13
N HIS A 342 -0.79 15.87 6.91
CA HIS A 342 -1.34 14.76 6.14
C HIS A 342 -0.29 13.67 5.89
N GLY A 343 0.90 14.03 5.44
CA GLY A 343 1.99 13.09 5.19
C GLY A 343 2.39 12.31 6.44
N ILE A 344 2.62 13.00 7.56
CA ILE A 344 3.10 12.34 8.79
C ILE A 344 2.02 11.49 9.47
N SER A 345 0.75 11.86 9.36
CA SER A 345 -0.36 11.18 10.02
C SER A 345 -1.06 10.17 9.11
N ALA A 346 -1.84 10.64 8.17
CA ALA A 346 -2.76 9.81 7.39
C ALA A 346 -2.03 8.70 6.60
N LEU A 347 -0.88 9.01 6.00
CA LEU A 347 -0.04 8.02 5.32
C LEU A 347 0.67 7.05 6.28
N GLY A 348 0.81 7.41 7.55
CA GLY A 348 1.40 6.58 8.60
C GLY A 348 0.47 5.53 9.20
N VAL A 349 -0.86 5.71 9.09
CA VAL A 349 -1.88 4.86 9.73
C VAL A 349 -1.72 3.38 9.37
N SER A 350 -1.42 3.05 8.13
CA SER A 350 -1.31 1.65 7.66
C SER A 350 -0.28 0.83 8.46
N VAL A 351 0.84 1.45 8.84
CA VAL A 351 1.88 0.80 9.63
C VAL A 351 1.40 0.52 11.06
N VAL A 352 0.74 1.50 11.66
CA VAL A 352 0.23 1.37 13.04
C VAL A 352 -0.93 0.35 13.08
N LEU A 353 -1.83 0.38 12.09
CA LEU A 353 -2.94 -0.56 11.95
C LEU A 353 -2.46 -2.01 11.89
N MET A 354 -1.53 -2.31 10.98
CA MET A 354 -0.99 -3.67 10.83
C MET A 354 -0.21 -4.10 12.06
N SER A 355 0.56 -3.19 12.67
CA SER A 355 1.28 -3.50 13.91
C SER A 355 0.35 -3.71 15.11
N ALA A 356 -0.76 -2.97 15.19
CA ALA A 356 -1.78 -3.17 16.22
C ALA A 356 -2.50 -4.51 16.04
N LEU A 357 -2.82 -4.87 14.78
CA LEU A 357 -3.44 -6.16 14.44
C LEU A 357 -2.58 -7.34 14.89
N MET A 358 -1.26 -7.30 14.61
CA MET A 358 -0.32 -8.34 14.99
C MET A 358 -0.23 -8.57 16.49
N ARG A 359 -0.60 -7.60 17.32
CA ARG A 359 -0.58 -7.72 18.79
C ARG A 359 -1.87 -8.33 19.37
N VAL A 360 -2.95 -8.36 18.58
CA VAL A 360 -4.28 -8.78 19.05
C VAL A 360 -4.66 -10.15 18.50
N ILE A 361 -4.14 -10.52 17.33
CA ILE A 361 -4.57 -11.72 16.61
C ILE A 361 -3.47 -12.78 16.64
N PRO A 362 -3.80 -14.05 16.94
CA PRO A 362 -2.85 -15.16 16.89
C PRO A 362 -2.38 -15.41 15.45
N ALA A 363 -1.17 -15.97 15.31
CA ALA A 363 -0.55 -16.21 14.01
C ALA A 363 -1.42 -17.04 13.05
N SER A 364 -2.18 -18.00 13.57
CA SER A 364 -3.07 -18.87 12.77
C SER A 364 -4.20 -18.13 12.06
N SER A 365 -4.66 -16.99 12.60
CA SER A 365 -5.75 -16.18 12.02
C SER A 365 -5.26 -14.89 11.37
N MET A 366 -3.94 -14.64 11.38
CA MET A 366 -3.34 -13.37 10.97
C MET A 366 -3.57 -13.07 9.48
N VAL A 367 -3.47 -14.07 8.60
CA VAL A 367 -3.67 -13.91 7.16
C VAL A 367 -5.08 -13.42 6.85
N SER A 368 -6.09 -14.06 7.41
CA SER A 368 -7.49 -13.68 7.21
C SER A 368 -7.81 -12.30 7.81
N ALA A 369 -7.33 -12.03 9.04
CA ALA A 369 -7.55 -10.76 9.72
C ALA A 369 -6.88 -9.58 8.98
N SER A 370 -5.64 -9.75 8.52
CA SER A 370 -4.96 -8.73 7.71
C SER A 370 -5.64 -8.49 6.37
N GLY A 371 -6.19 -9.54 5.77
CA GLY A 371 -7.00 -9.43 4.55
C GLY A 371 -8.23 -8.55 4.75
N ILE A 372 -8.98 -8.73 5.84
CA ILE A 372 -10.16 -7.91 6.16
C ILE A 372 -9.78 -6.44 6.36
N VAL A 373 -8.71 -6.16 7.13
CA VAL A 373 -8.25 -4.79 7.38
C VAL A 373 -7.75 -4.13 6.10
N THR A 374 -6.99 -4.86 5.28
CA THR A 374 -6.51 -4.36 3.99
C THR A 374 -7.66 -4.10 3.02
N ALA A 375 -8.66 -4.99 2.95
CA ALA A 375 -9.85 -4.79 2.14
C ALA A 375 -10.61 -3.51 2.54
N GLY A 376 -10.77 -3.26 3.85
CA GLY A 376 -11.34 -2.01 4.34
C GLY A 376 -10.57 -0.79 3.83
N MET A 377 -9.24 -0.79 3.95
CA MET A 377 -8.39 0.30 3.45
C MET A 377 -8.56 0.54 1.94
N PHE A 378 -8.50 -0.51 1.12
CA PHE A 378 -8.63 -0.38 -0.34
C PHE A 378 -10.03 0.08 -0.76
N PHE A 379 -11.06 -0.37 -0.04
CA PHE A 379 -12.42 0.12 -0.28
C PHE A 379 -12.53 1.62 0.01
N GLY A 380 -11.91 2.08 1.10
CA GLY A 380 -11.78 3.51 1.40
C GLY A 380 -11.00 4.26 0.32
N PHE A 381 -9.89 3.69 -0.17
CA PHE A 381 -9.11 4.28 -1.27
C PHE A 381 -9.93 4.44 -2.56
N ALA A 382 -10.85 3.53 -2.83
CA ALA A 382 -11.73 3.62 -3.99
C ALA A 382 -12.85 4.65 -3.80
N LEU A 383 -13.44 4.75 -2.60
CA LEU A 383 -14.57 5.66 -2.33
C LEU A 383 -14.14 7.12 -2.16
N GLY A 384 -12.96 7.36 -1.57
CA GLY A 384 -12.50 8.71 -1.24
C GLY A 384 -12.46 9.66 -2.44
N PRO A 385 -11.78 9.32 -3.53
CA PRO A 385 -11.65 10.21 -4.68
C PRO A 385 -12.96 10.53 -5.38
N VAL A 386 -13.83 9.55 -5.62
CA VAL A 386 -15.13 9.82 -6.25
C VAL A 386 -16.02 10.66 -5.33
N GLY A 387 -16.02 10.37 -4.02
CA GLY A 387 -16.74 11.18 -3.04
C GLY A 387 -16.26 12.63 -3.02
N MET A 388 -14.94 12.85 -2.95
CA MET A 388 -14.36 14.20 -3.02
C MET A 388 -14.69 14.90 -4.33
N GLY A 389 -14.60 14.19 -5.47
CA GLY A 389 -14.90 14.74 -6.77
C GLY A 389 -16.36 15.19 -6.91
N LEU A 390 -17.31 14.41 -6.40
CA LEU A 390 -18.74 14.79 -6.37
C LEU A 390 -18.97 16.06 -5.56
N LEU A 391 -18.30 16.18 -4.41
CA LEU A 391 -18.41 17.36 -3.55
C LEU A 391 -17.75 18.57 -4.20
N VAL A 392 -16.58 18.42 -4.80
CA VAL A 392 -15.86 19.50 -5.50
C VAL A 392 -16.63 19.98 -6.73
N SER A 393 -17.29 19.07 -7.48
CA SER A 393 -18.14 19.43 -8.62
C SER A 393 -19.48 20.07 -8.22
N SER A 394 -19.83 20.06 -6.94
CA SER A 394 -21.07 20.67 -6.43
C SER A 394 -20.87 22.17 -6.14
N VAL A 395 -21.97 22.87 -5.83
CA VAL A 395 -21.97 24.30 -5.42
C VAL A 395 -21.06 24.54 -4.19
N GLY A 396 -20.85 23.52 -3.34
CA GLY A 396 -20.00 23.61 -2.16
C GLY A 396 -18.50 23.57 -2.44
N GLY A 397 -18.07 23.14 -3.63
CA GLY A 397 -16.69 23.15 -4.08
C GLY A 397 -15.69 22.45 -3.13
N PHE A 398 -14.45 22.87 -3.17
CA PHE A 398 -13.40 22.37 -2.28
C PHE A 398 -13.69 22.52 -0.77
N PRO A 399 -14.30 23.62 -0.29
CA PRO A 399 -14.67 23.73 1.12
C PRO A 399 -15.52 22.56 1.61
N LEU A 400 -16.56 22.17 0.86
CA LEU A 400 -17.40 21.02 1.21
C LEU A 400 -16.60 19.70 1.19
N GLY A 401 -15.70 19.55 0.24
CA GLY A 401 -14.79 18.40 0.17
C GLY A 401 -13.90 18.29 1.41
N TRP A 402 -13.29 19.38 1.84
CA TRP A 402 -12.43 19.37 3.03
C TRP A 402 -13.21 19.17 4.33
N ILE A 403 -14.45 19.68 4.43
CA ILE A 403 -15.36 19.38 5.54
C ILE A 403 -15.64 17.87 5.59
N ALA A 404 -15.94 17.23 4.47
CA ALA A 404 -16.19 15.80 4.41
C ALA A 404 -14.96 14.98 4.82
N VAL A 405 -13.75 15.36 4.38
CA VAL A 405 -12.49 14.75 4.84
C VAL A 405 -12.31 14.95 6.35
N GLY A 406 -12.62 16.13 6.87
CA GLY A 406 -12.61 16.42 8.31
C GLY A 406 -13.58 15.53 9.09
N ILE A 407 -14.80 15.36 8.62
CA ILE A 407 -15.78 14.44 9.21
C ILE A 407 -15.25 13.01 9.22
N THR A 408 -14.60 12.57 8.14
CA THR A 408 -14.02 11.22 8.07
C THR A 408 -12.96 11.02 9.16
N TYR A 409 -12.07 11.98 9.37
CA TYR A 409 -11.06 11.89 10.42
C TYR A 409 -11.62 12.10 11.83
N LEU A 410 -12.71 12.86 11.98
CA LEU A 410 -13.47 12.94 13.22
C LEU A 410 -14.07 11.57 13.58
N LEU A 411 -14.64 10.86 12.62
CA LEU A 411 -15.13 9.49 12.81
C LEU A 411 -13.99 8.52 13.17
N CYS A 412 -12.82 8.64 12.55
CA CYS A 412 -11.61 7.90 12.96
C CYS A 412 -11.25 8.18 14.43
N THR A 413 -11.30 9.45 14.85
CA THR A 413 -11.00 9.87 16.22
C THR A 413 -11.98 9.26 17.21
N LEU A 414 -13.29 9.36 16.92
CA LEU A 414 -14.34 8.78 17.76
C LEU A 414 -14.21 7.26 17.86
N LEU A 415 -13.95 6.58 16.75
CA LEU A 415 -13.74 5.13 16.73
C LEU A 415 -12.52 4.74 17.58
N ALA A 416 -11.40 5.46 17.47
CA ALA A 416 -10.21 5.20 18.29
C ALA A 416 -10.50 5.39 19.79
N LEU A 417 -11.28 6.41 20.17
CA LEU A 417 -11.70 6.65 21.56
C LEU A 417 -12.59 5.51 22.09
N VAL A 418 -13.54 5.04 21.28
CA VAL A 418 -14.41 3.89 21.64
C VAL A 418 -13.56 2.65 21.87
N LEU A 419 -12.61 2.37 20.98
CA LEU A 419 -11.71 1.21 21.11
C LEU A 419 -10.82 1.31 22.34
N LEU A 420 -10.31 2.48 22.67
CA LEU A 420 -9.52 2.70 23.88
C LEU A 420 -10.33 2.44 25.14
N ARG A 421 -11.57 2.95 25.20
CA ARG A 421 -12.48 2.72 26.34
C ARG A 421 -12.87 1.24 26.47
N ALA A 422 -13.16 0.55 25.38
CA ALA A 422 -13.47 -0.86 25.38
C ALA A 422 -12.29 -1.70 25.88
N ASN A 423 -11.08 -1.39 25.42
CA ASN A 423 -9.87 -2.10 25.83
C ASN A 423 -9.48 -1.84 27.30
N SER A 424 -9.81 -0.67 27.86
CA SER A 424 -9.57 -0.40 29.30
C SER A 424 -10.50 -1.20 30.21
N ARG A 425 -11.78 -1.37 29.81
CA ARG A 425 -12.78 -2.16 30.55
C ARG A 425 -12.48 -3.65 30.56
N SER A 426 -11.85 -4.19 29.51
CA SER A 426 -11.49 -5.60 29.43
C SER A 426 -10.25 -5.98 30.25
N ARG A 427 -9.54 -4.99 30.80
CA ARG A 427 -8.35 -5.16 31.65
C ARG A 427 -8.64 -5.00 33.16
N GLN A 428 -9.81 -4.50 33.50
CA GLN A 428 -10.36 -4.45 34.85
C GLN A 428 -11.19 -5.70 35.12
#